data_5ca42b277f5931142c6891577ddd5daa
#
_entry.id   5ca42b277f5931142c6891577ddd5daa
#
_cell.length_a   1.000
_cell.length_b   1.000
_cell.length_c   1.000
_cell.angle_alpha   90.00
_cell.angle_beta   90.00
_cell.angle_gamma   90.00
#
_symmetry.space_group_name_H-M   'P 1'
#
loop_
_entity.id
_entity.type
_entity.pdbx_description
1 polymer ?
#
loop_
_entity_poly.entity_id
_entity_poly.type
_entity_poly.pdbx_seq_one_letter_code
_entity_poly.pdbx_strand_id
1 'polypeptide(L)'
;MDWDFIVIGSGFGGSVSALRLTEKGYRVLVLEKGRRLRTGDFPKTNWNLKKFFWLPQVGCRGLFKMTFLGHVTALTGVGVGGGSLVYANTLPIPKDPFFEAPSWGGLASWKVELAEHYKTALRMLGATRNPNMTFPDEVIRQVG
;
A
#
# COMPACT_ATOMS: atom_id res chain seq x y z
N MET A 1 10.49 1.98 -28.98
CA MET A 1 9.39 2.58 -28.18
C MET A 1 10.05 3.44 -27.13
N ASP A 2 9.76 4.71 -27.14
CA ASP A 2 10.40 5.65 -26.22
C ASP A 2 9.42 5.94 -25.09
N TRP A 3 9.85 5.78 -23.87
CA TRP A 3 9.08 6.07 -22.65
C TRP A 3 9.58 7.38 -22.06
N ASP A 4 8.67 8.25 -21.64
CA ASP A 4 9.04 9.52 -21.01
C ASP A 4 9.42 9.29 -19.53
N PHE A 5 8.78 8.29 -18.88
CA PHE A 5 9.05 7.92 -17.49
C PHE A 5 9.02 6.41 -17.30
N ILE A 6 9.87 5.93 -16.39
CA ILE A 6 9.87 4.55 -15.89
C ILE A 6 9.57 4.58 -14.40
N VAL A 7 8.48 3.93 -14.00
CA VAL A 7 8.07 3.76 -12.60
C VAL A 7 8.44 2.35 -12.14
N ILE A 8 9.25 2.25 -11.11
CA ILE A 8 9.68 0.97 -10.54
C ILE A 8 8.80 0.60 -9.35
N GLY A 9 7.98 -0.42 -9.54
CA GLY A 9 6.98 -0.90 -8.58
C GLY A 9 5.61 -0.30 -8.80
N SER A 10 4.58 -1.13 -8.67
CA SER A 10 3.15 -0.77 -8.84
C SER A 10 2.39 -0.70 -7.52
N GLY A 11 3.09 -0.46 -6.40
CA GLY A 11 2.47 -0.21 -5.10
C GLY A 11 1.75 1.15 -5.06
N PHE A 12 1.29 1.58 -3.88
CA PHE A 12 0.53 2.83 -3.71
C PHE A 12 1.20 4.04 -4.39
N GLY A 13 2.47 4.31 -4.08
CA GLY A 13 3.18 5.46 -4.65
C GLY A 13 3.39 5.34 -6.16
N GLY A 14 3.84 4.17 -6.64
CA GLY A 14 4.09 3.94 -8.06
C GLY A 14 2.82 4.02 -8.90
N SER A 15 1.72 3.46 -8.42
CA SER A 15 0.43 3.52 -9.12
C SER A 15 -0.10 4.96 -9.23
N VAL A 16 -0.02 5.73 -8.16
CA VAL A 16 -0.45 7.15 -8.17
C VAL A 16 0.46 7.98 -9.08
N SER A 17 1.78 7.78 -9.01
CA SER A 17 2.73 8.47 -9.88
C SER A 17 2.48 8.16 -11.35
N ALA A 18 2.28 6.88 -11.70
CA ALA A 18 1.97 6.47 -13.06
C ALA A 18 0.66 7.10 -13.56
N LEU A 19 -0.39 7.10 -12.73
CA LEU A 19 -1.67 7.72 -13.06
C LEU A 19 -1.50 9.22 -13.34
N ARG A 20 -0.86 9.95 -12.43
CA ARG A 20 -0.70 11.40 -12.57
C ARG A 20 0.19 11.81 -13.74
N LEU A 21 1.20 11.01 -14.07
CA LEU A 21 2.03 11.24 -15.24
C LEU A 21 1.27 10.98 -16.54
N THR A 22 0.48 9.89 -16.59
CA THR A 22 -0.33 9.59 -17.79
C THR A 22 -1.46 10.60 -18.00
N GLU A 23 -2.09 11.10 -16.94
CA GLU A 23 -3.08 12.20 -17.03
C GLU A 23 -2.48 13.49 -17.63
N LYS A 24 -1.18 13.70 -17.47
CA LYS A 24 -0.43 14.81 -18.09
C LYS A 24 0.03 14.52 -19.52
N GLY A 25 -0.32 13.38 -20.09
CA GLY A 25 0.00 12.97 -21.45
C GLY A 25 1.36 12.27 -21.62
N TYR A 26 2.09 11.98 -20.54
CA TYR A 26 3.35 11.26 -20.63
C TYR A 26 3.16 9.76 -20.89
N ARG A 27 4.08 9.17 -21.65
CA ARG A 27 4.17 7.72 -21.84
C ARG A 27 4.93 7.10 -20.67
N VAL A 28 4.25 6.29 -19.87
CA VAL A 28 4.80 5.73 -18.63
C VAL A 28 4.92 4.22 -18.73
N LEU A 29 6.13 3.71 -18.48
CA LEU A 29 6.38 2.28 -18.28
C LEU A 29 6.41 1.96 -16.79
N VAL A 30 5.59 1.01 -16.37
CA VAL A 30 5.63 0.51 -14.98
C VAL A 30 6.28 -0.87 -14.96
N LEU A 31 7.36 -1.00 -14.19
CA LEU A 31 8.07 -2.26 -13.97
C LEU A 31 7.68 -2.83 -12.60
N GLU A 32 7.09 -4.02 -12.57
CA GLU A 32 6.69 -4.72 -11.35
C GLU A 32 7.38 -6.08 -11.26
N LYS A 33 7.99 -6.39 -10.11
CA LYS A 33 8.69 -7.67 -9.90
C LYS A 33 7.75 -8.83 -9.65
N GLY A 34 6.57 -8.55 -9.10
CA GLY A 34 5.55 -9.54 -8.81
C GLY A 34 4.60 -9.76 -9.99
N ARG A 35 3.77 -10.76 -9.89
CA ARG A 35 2.78 -11.07 -10.92
C ARG A 35 1.46 -10.34 -10.67
N ARG A 36 0.63 -10.24 -11.69
CA ARG A 36 -0.77 -9.83 -11.52
C ARG A 36 -1.54 -11.02 -10.94
N LEU A 37 -2.11 -10.83 -9.76
CA LEU A 37 -2.93 -11.82 -9.07
C LEU A 37 -4.41 -11.66 -9.45
N ARG A 38 -5.08 -12.79 -9.71
CA ARG A 38 -6.53 -12.88 -9.86
C ARG A 38 -7.12 -13.42 -8.55
N THR A 39 -8.41 -13.28 -8.35
CA THR A 39 -9.11 -13.71 -7.12
C THR A 39 -8.76 -15.17 -6.70
N GLY A 40 -8.65 -16.09 -7.64
CA GLY A 40 -8.26 -17.48 -7.36
C GLY A 40 -6.79 -17.75 -7.08
N ASP A 41 -5.92 -16.75 -7.29
CA ASP A 41 -4.48 -16.88 -7.07
C ASP A 41 -4.07 -16.65 -5.61
N PHE A 42 -4.92 -15.97 -4.84
CA PHE A 42 -4.65 -15.69 -3.44
C PHE A 42 -4.56 -16.98 -2.63
N PRO A 43 -3.59 -17.10 -1.71
CA PRO A 43 -3.49 -18.26 -0.85
C PRO A 43 -4.68 -18.33 0.10
N LYS A 44 -5.39 -19.45 0.10
CA LYS A 44 -6.51 -19.69 1.05
C LYS A 44 -6.02 -20.07 2.45
N THR A 45 -4.74 -20.42 2.58
CA THR A 45 -4.09 -20.82 3.82
C THR A 45 -2.59 -20.49 3.75
N ASN A 46 -1.98 -20.25 4.89
CA ASN A 46 -0.53 -20.05 5.04
C ASN A 46 0.29 -21.35 4.86
N TRP A 47 -0.33 -22.52 4.88
CA TRP A 47 0.34 -23.80 4.65
C TRP A 47 0.82 -24.00 3.20
N ASN A 48 0.25 -23.29 2.24
CA ASN A 48 0.74 -23.32 0.87
C ASN A 48 1.91 -22.31 0.70
N LEU A 49 3.09 -22.71 1.17
CA LEU A 49 4.28 -21.85 1.22
C LEU A 49 4.65 -21.27 -0.16
N LYS A 50 4.47 -22.03 -1.25
CA LYS A 50 4.78 -21.55 -2.61
C LYS A 50 3.88 -20.40 -3.07
N LYS A 51 2.62 -20.40 -2.64
CA LYS A 51 1.66 -19.31 -2.93
C LYS A 51 1.72 -18.21 -1.88
N PHE A 52 2.19 -18.53 -0.67
CA PHE A 52 2.22 -17.57 0.44
C PHE A 52 3.48 -16.72 0.40
N PHE A 53 4.68 -17.33 0.33
CA PHE A 53 5.93 -16.59 0.41
C PHE A 53 6.51 -16.21 -0.94
N TRP A 54 7.11 -15.02 -0.98
CA TRP A 54 7.96 -14.54 -2.07
C TRP A 54 9.42 -14.81 -1.71
N LEU A 55 9.94 -15.93 -2.21
CA LEU A 55 11.33 -16.33 -2.08
C LEU A 55 11.77 -17.02 -3.39
N PRO A 56 12.03 -16.22 -4.45
CA PRO A 56 12.29 -16.74 -5.81
C PRO A 56 13.47 -17.70 -5.87
N GLN A 57 14.46 -17.54 -4.99
CA GLN A 57 15.67 -18.39 -4.92
C GLN A 57 15.34 -19.87 -4.69
N VAL A 58 14.23 -20.15 -4.01
CA VAL A 58 13.75 -21.52 -3.75
C VAL A 58 12.44 -21.82 -4.50
N GLY A 59 12.15 -21.05 -5.56
CA GLY A 59 10.97 -21.28 -6.41
C GLY A 59 9.64 -20.82 -5.82
N CYS A 60 9.62 -20.13 -4.66
CA CYS A 60 8.41 -19.58 -4.06
C CYS A 60 8.14 -18.18 -4.65
N ARG A 61 7.05 -18.05 -5.39
CA ARG A 61 6.60 -16.78 -6.02
C ARG A 61 5.22 -16.38 -5.53
N GLY A 62 5.05 -16.45 -4.21
CA GLY A 62 3.80 -16.11 -3.53
C GLY A 62 3.64 -14.61 -3.26
N LEU A 63 2.71 -14.29 -2.37
CA LEU A 63 2.22 -12.94 -2.12
C LEU A 63 3.10 -12.15 -1.15
N PHE A 64 3.70 -12.80 -0.15
CA PHE A 64 4.35 -12.13 0.98
C PHE A 64 5.87 -12.25 0.93
N LYS A 65 6.56 -11.12 0.93
CA LYS A 65 8.00 -11.04 1.19
C LYS A 65 8.22 -10.71 2.67
N MET A 66 8.99 -11.55 3.35
CA MET A 66 9.53 -11.25 4.68
C MET A 66 10.89 -10.59 4.55
N THR A 67 11.10 -9.51 5.29
CA THR A 67 12.39 -8.82 5.38
C THR A 67 12.71 -8.62 6.85
N PHE A 68 13.87 -9.14 7.29
CA PHE A 68 14.33 -9.01 8.66
C PHE A 68 15.22 -7.78 8.77
N LEU A 69 14.84 -6.84 9.64
CA LEU A 69 15.51 -5.54 9.84
C LEU A 69 15.95 -5.41 11.31
N GLY A 70 16.85 -6.29 11.74
CA GLY A 70 17.30 -6.30 13.13
C GLY A 70 16.18 -6.62 14.12
N HIS A 71 15.57 -5.58 14.69
CA HIS A 71 14.51 -5.74 15.71
C HIS A 71 13.09 -5.80 15.12
N VAL A 72 12.94 -5.64 13.81
CA VAL A 72 11.63 -5.60 13.14
C VAL A 72 11.61 -6.58 11.97
N THR A 73 10.54 -7.36 11.85
CA THR A 73 10.25 -8.16 10.66
C THR A 73 9.16 -7.47 9.86
N ALA A 74 9.51 -7.01 8.66
CA ALA A 74 8.55 -6.43 7.73
C ALA A 74 7.95 -7.49 6.83
N LEU A 75 6.62 -7.59 6.81
CA LEU A 75 5.86 -8.43 5.89
C LEU A 75 5.23 -7.53 4.83
N THR A 76 5.65 -7.69 3.58
CA THR A 76 5.22 -6.83 2.49
C THR A 76 4.58 -7.61 1.35
N GLY A 77 3.56 -7.03 0.71
CA GLY A 77 2.92 -7.63 -0.46
C GLY A 77 3.78 -7.50 -1.72
N VAL A 78 3.81 -8.56 -2.53
CA VAL A 78 4.51 -8.61 -3.83
C VAL A 78 3.51 -9.02 -4.91
N GLY A 79 3.35 -8.15 -5.89
CA GLY A 79 2.43 -8.31 -7.01
C GLY A 79 2.02 -6.96 -7.57
N VAL A 80 1.29 -6.95 -8.68
CA VAL A 80 0.71 -5.73 -9.22
C VAL A 80 -0.26 -5.14 -8.19
N GLY A 81 0.07 -3.96 -7.66
CA GLY A 81 -0.62 -3.31 -6.55
C GLY A 81 0.20 -3.24 -5.26
N GLY A 82 1.23 -4.10 -5.11
CA GLY A 82 2.12 -4.09 -3.94
C GLY A 82 1.37 -4.24 -2.61
N GLY A 83 1.53 -3.28 -1.70
CA GLY A 83 0.90 -3.27 -0.39
C GLY A 83 -0.63 -3.26 -0.41
N SER A 84 -1.27 -2.77 -1.49
CA SER A 84 -2.73 -2.77 -1.61
C SER A 84 -3.35 -4.17 -1.68
N LEU A 85 -2.53 -5.19 -1.96
CA LEU A 85 -2.96 -6.59 -1.98
C LEU A 85 -3.13 -7.20 -0.59
N VAL A 86 -2.58 -6.59 0.44
CA VAL A 86 -2.41 -7.21 1.77
C VAL A 86 -2.75 -6.28 2.93
N TYR A 87 -3.14 -5.04 2.70
CA TYR A 87 -3.56 -4.13 3.76
C TYR A 87 -5.00 -4.44 4.21
N ALA A 88 -5.35 -4.00 5.42
CA ALA A 88 -6.63 -4.32 6.04
C ALA A 88 -7.79 -3.37 5.62
N ASN A 89 -7.68 -2.69 4.49
CA ASN A 89 -8.62 -1.66 4.04
C ASN A 89 -8.81 -0.49 5.02
N THR A 90 -7.88 -0.33 5.95
CA THR A 90 -7.91 0.76 6.92
C THR A 90 -7.16 1.95 6.35
N LEU A 91 -7.83 3.10 6.24
CA LEU A 91 -7.32 4.31 5.59
C LEU A 91 -7.37 5.51 6.57
N PRO A 92 -6.59 5.48 7.66
CA PRO A 92 -6.55 6.58 8.60
C PRO A 92 -5.77 7.76 8.02
N ILE A 93 -6.21 8.97 8.33
CA ILE A 93 -5.37 10.16 8.19
C ILE A 93 -4.48 10.22 9.42
N PRO A 94 -3.16 10.36 9.27
CA PRO A 94 -2.24 10.45 10.40
C PRO A 94 -2.58 11.60 11.35
N LYS A 95 -2.27 11.41 12.64
CA LYS A 95 -2.38 12.45 13.67
C LYS A 95 -1.19 13.41 13.61
N ASP A 96 -1.30 14.55 14.26
CA ASP A 96 -0.32 15.65 14.23
C ASP A 96 1.14 15.22 14.50
N PRO A 97 1.44 14.34 15.46
CA PRO A 97 2.83 13.90 15.70
C PRO A 97 3.50 13.24 14.48
N PHE A 98 2.73 12.68 13.56
CA PHE A 98 3.27 12.13 12.31
C PHE A 98 3.82 13.24 11.40
N PHE A 99 3.10 14.36 11.29
CA PHE A 99 3.51 15.47 10.41
C PHE A 99 4.67 16.27 10.99
N GLU A 100 4.85 16.22 12.32
CA GLU A 100 5.87 16.93 13.09
C GLU A 100 7.13 16.09 13.34
N ALA A 101 7.18 14.85 12.82
CA ALA A 101 8.29 13.94 13.08
C ALA A 101 9.64 14.57 12.67
N PRO A 102 10.69 14.44 13.50
CA PRO A 102 11.98 15.11 13.29
C PRO A 102 12.64 14.83 11.93
N SER A 103 12.34 13.67 11.33
CA SER A 103 12.90 13.25 10.05
C SER A 103 12.37 14.02 8.84
N TRP A 104 11.19 14.66 8.95
CA TRP A 104 10.57 15.38 7.83
C TRP A 104 9.74 16.60 8.21
N GLY A 105 9.37 16.79 9.47
CA GLY A 105 8.49 17.88 9.93
C GLY A 105 9.00 19.28 9.58
N GLY A 106 10.32 19.48 9.55
CA GLY A 106 10.95 20.75 9.19
C GLY A 106 11.05 21.04 7.69
N LEU A 107 10.67 20.10 6.81
CA LEU A 107 10.84 20.25 5.36
C LEU A 107 9.69 21.01 4.70
N ALA A 108 8.47 20.86 5.22
CA ALA A 108 7.27 21.52 4.71
C ALA A 108 6.12 21.47 5.74
N SER A 109 5.08 22.27 5.53
CA SER A 109 3.84 22.21 6.32
C SER A 109 2.96 21.03 5.86
N TRP A 110 3.45 19.81 6.08
CA TRP A 110 2.89 18.58 5.52
C TRP A 110 1.39 18.41 5.75
N LYS A 111 0.89 18.79 6.92
CA LYS A 111 -0.54 18.69 7.23
C LYS A 111 -1.38 19.56 6.30
N VAL A 112 -0.90 20.74 5.95
CA VAL A 112 -1.56 21.67 5.04
C VAL A 112 -1.41 21.19 3.60
N GLU A 113 -0.18 20.88 3.18
CA GLU A 113 0.15 20.43 1.83
C GLU A 113 -0.63 19.17 1.43
N LEU A 114 -0.75 18.19 2.34
CA LEU A 114 -1.39 16.92 2.05
C LEU A 114 -2.91 16.93 2.21
N ALA A 115 -3.52 17.96 2.78
CA ALA A 115 -4.95 18.01 3.09
C ALA A 115 -5.84 17.72 1.86
N GLU A 116 -5.59 18.40 0.74
CA GLU A 116 -6.36 18.20 -0.49
C GLU A 116 -6.06 16.85 -1.16
N HIS A 117 -4.84 16.36 -1.01
CA HIS A 117 -4.47 15.04 -1.51
C HIS A 117 -5.15 13.92 -0.74
N TYR A 118 -5.31 14.04 0.59
CA TYR A 118 -6.12 13.09 1.38
C TYR A 118 -7.58 13.09 0.94
N LYS A 119 -8.21 14.25 0.72
CA LYS A 119 -9.58 14.33 0.20
C LYS A 119 -9.71 13.61 -1.15
N THR A 120 -8.75 13.86 -2.04
CA THR A 120 -8.73 13.21 -3.35
C THR A 120 -8.55 11.70 -3.23
N ALA A 121 -7.63 11.23 -2.39
CA ALA A 121 -7.39 9.80 -2.17
C ALA A 121 -8.63 9.10 -1.59
N LEU A 122 -9.26 9.67 -0.57
CA LEU A 122 -10.49 9.12 0.03
C LEU A 122 -11.60 8.98 -1.00
N ARG A 123 -11.81 10.02 -1.84
CA ARG A 123 -12.81 10.00 -2.91
C ARG A 123 -12.51 8.93 -3.96
N MET A 124 -11.27 8.84 -4.43
CA MET A 124 -10.86 7.90 -5.49
C MET A 124 -10.90 6.45 -5.01
N LEU A 125 -10.59 6.21 -3.75
CA LEU A 125 -10.64 4.88 -3.12
C LEU A 125 -12.05 4.50 -2.65
N GLY A 126 -13.01 5.43 -2.70
CA GLY A 126 -14.37 5.18 -2.20
C GLY A 126 -14.40 4.94 -0.69
N ALA A 127 -13.46 5.55 0.05
CA ALA A 127 -13.34 5.34 1.48
C ALA A 127 -14.55 5.90 2.23
N THR A 128 -15.14 5.08 3.08
CA THR A 128 -16.27 5.44 3.94
C THR A 128 -15.99 5.01 5.39
N ARG A 129 -16.68 5.62 6.34
CA ARG A 129 -16.69 5.08 7.70
C ARG A 129 -17.37 3.71 7.70
N ASN A 130 -16.80 2.76 8.45
CA ASN A 130 -17.45 1.46 8.63
C ASN A 130 -18.84 1.66 9.25
N PRO A 131 -19.93 1.29 8.55
CA PRO A 131 -21.28 1.45 9.07
C PRO A 131 -21.64 0.39 10.12
N ASN A 132 -20.88 -0.70 10.17
CA ASN A 132 -21.15 -1.83 11.04
C ASN A 132 -20.26 -1.76 12.28
N MET A 133 -20.85 -1.47 13.43
CA MET A 133 -20.20 -1.58 14.73
C MET A 133 -20.42 -3.00 15.26
N THR A 134 -19.34 -3.69 15.58
CA THR A 134 -19.38 -5.00 16.21
C THR A 134 -19.22 -4.87 17.73
N PHE A 135 -19.49 -5.94 18.47
CA PHE A 135 -19.31 -5.94 19.92
C PHE A 135 -17.87 -5.54 20.36
N PRO A 136 -16.79 -6.05 19.74
CA PRO A 136 -15.44 -5.56 20.03
C PRO A 136 -15.25 -4.05 19.80
N ASP A 137 -15.82 -3.49 18.74
CA ASP A 137 -15.71 -2.06 18.46
C ASP A 137 -16.38 -1.22 19.56
N GLU A 138 -17.53 -1.69 20.06
CA GLU A 138 -18.26 -1.04 21.15
C GLU A 138 -17.46 -1.08 22.46
N VAL A 139 -16.84 -2.21 22.78
CA VAL A 139 -15.96 -2.35 23.96
C VAL A 139 -14.77 -1.39 23.87
N ILE A 140 -14.11 -1.31 22.72
CA ILE A 140 -12.99 -0.38 22.52
C ILE A 140 -13.44 1.07 22.68
N ARG A 141 -14.62 1.43 22.18
CA ARG A 141 -15.19 2.77 22.31
C ARG A 141 -15.47 3.16 23.76
N GLN A 142 -15.83 2.19 24.62
CA GLN A 142 -16.11 2.44 26.03
C GLN A 142 -14.85 2.59 26.89
N VAL A 143 -13.72 2.01 26.45
CA VAL A 143 -12.46 1.99 27.20
C VAL A 143 -11.52 3.14 26.76
N GLY A 144 -11.66 3.67 25.54
CA GLY A 144 -10.83 4.75 24.99
C GLY A 144 -11.47 6.11 25.09
#